data_ae03afd6261275ef1a9abab6e28c1cd9
#
_entry.id   ae03afd6261275ef1a9abab6e28c1cd9
#
_cell.length_a   1.000
_cell.length_b   1.000
_cell.length_c   1.000
_cell.angle_alpha   90.00
_cell.angle_beta   90.00
_cell.angle_gamma   90.00
#
_symmetry.space_group_name_H-M   'P 1'
#
loop_
_entity.id
_entity.type
_entity.pdbx_description
1 polymer ?
#
loop_
_entity_poly.entity_id
_entity_poly.type
_entity_poly.pdbx_seq_one_letter_code
_entity_poly.pdbx_strand_id
1 'polypeptide(L)'
;MNRIAFITLGCKLNYAETSTYERALLKEGFEAVSWTKGADVFLVNTCTVTEHSDKKSRNIIRKLHRQNPDSLIFVTGCYAQLKKAEIEAIEGVTAVFGATEKSQIVPSILAKVRDQEYCPEGAGRFFPAYSSGERTRSFLKVQDGCDYKCHYCTVPYARGESRNIPIAEIIPQAEAIASEGIKEIVLTGVNTGDFGRTTGETFFDLIKELNKVEGIERYRISSIEPNLLTEEMIDWITSGTKFLPHYHIPLQSGCDTILREMGRRYDTAAFAHKIQYIRERTEVPGGPKVFFGIDVIVGFPGETDELFMETYTFLRDVVRPAFIHIFPYSRRAGTPAAERKDQVQDCKKTLRVQMLEELSAQLHAEFLESNKGVSEQVLFESTDRKGMMEGYTGNYIRISRPFDPAMIGKIVDVII
;
A
#
# COMPACT_ATOMS: atom_id res chain seq x y z
N MET A 1 -11.42 -32.28 4.13
CA MET A 1 -11.34 -31.01 3.39
C MET A 1 -10.41 -30.13 4.21
N ASN A 2 -9.32 -29.62 3.62
CA ASN A 2 -8.33 -28.87 4.40
C ASN A 2 -8.80 -27.42 4.53
N ARG A 3 -9.01 -26.96 5.76
CA ARG A 3 -9.38 -25.58 6.05
C ARG A 3 -8.12 -24.73 6.18
N ILE A 4 -8.09 -23.61 5.49
CA ILE A 4 -6.99 -22.67 5.55
C ILE A 4 -7.47 -21.29 5.98
N ALA A 5 -6.65 -20.59 6.79
CA ALA A 5 -6.91 -19.22 7.19
C ALA A 5 -5.73 -18.32 6.81
N PHE A 6 -6.06 -17.14 6.29
CA PHE A 6 -5.10 -16.14 5.86
C PHE A 6 -5.08 -14.97 6.82
N ILE A 7 -3.89 -14.56 7.24
CA ILE A 7 -3.69 -13.39 8.09
C ILE A 7 -2.73 -12.44 7.37
N THR A 8 -3.24 -11.32 6.91
CA THR A 8 -2.43 -10.30 6.23
C THR A 8 -2.18 -9.11 7.14
N LEU A 9 -0.92 -8.85 7.40
CA LEU A 9 -0.46 -7.65 8.11
C LEU A 9 0.28 -6.74 7.12
N GLY A 10 0.04 -5.43 7.25
CA GLY A 10 0.78 -4.44 6.47
C GLY A 10 0.04 -3.85 5.28
N CYS A 11 0.70 -3.77 4.13
CA CYS A 11 0.31 -2.92 3.01
C CYS A 11 -0.55 -3.63 1.93
N LYS A 12 -0.98 -2.85 0.94
CA LYS A 12 -1.73 -3.33 -0.24
C LYS A 12 -0.99 -4.41 -1.02
N LEU A 13 0.37 -4.36 -1.06
CA LEU A 13 1.20 -5.40 -1.67
C LEU A 13 1.04 -6.75 -0.97
N ASN A 14 1.13 -6.77 0.36
CA ASN A 14 0.93 -8.01 1.12
C ASN A 14 -0.49 -8.55 0.91
N TYR A 15 -1.48 -7.66 0.81
CA TYR A 15 -2.86 -8.07 0.56
C TYR A 15 -3.02 -8.70 -0.83
N ALA A 16 -2.47 -8.09 -1.89
CA ALA A 16 -2.51 -8.67 -3.24
C ALA A 16 -1.81 -10.05 -3.29
N GLU A 17 -0.66 -10.18 -2.64
CA GLU A 17 0.09 -11.43 -2.53
C GLU A 17 -0.74 -12.51 -1.81
N THR A 18 -1.34 -12.19 -0.66
CA THR A 18 -2.18 -13.14 0.10
C THR A 18 -3.40 -13.58 -0.69
N SER A 19 -4.09 -12.64 -1.37
CA SER A 19 -5.25 -12.96 -2.20
C SER A 19 -4.88 -13.88 -3.39
N THR A 20 -3.64 -13.76 -3.91
CA THR A 20 -3.14 -14.65 -4.96
C THR A 20 -2.89 -16.06 -4.41
N TYR A 21 -2.33 -16.21 -3.21
CA TYR A 21 -2.19 -17.52 -2.55
C TYR A 21 -3.55 -18.15 -2.26
N GLU A 22 -4.50 -17.36 -1.77
CA GLU A 22 -5.86 -17.81 -1.50
C GLU A 22 -6.50 -18.40 -2.75
N ARG A 23 -6.53 -17.66 -3.87
CA ARG A 23 -7.10 -18.18 -5.12
C ARG A 23 -6.43 -19.47 -5.60
N ALA A 24 -5.10 -19.57 -5.46
CA ALA A 24 -4.38 -20.76 -5.87
C ALA A 24 -4.75 -21.96 -4.99
N LEU A 25 -4.83 -21.80 -3.67
CA LEU A 25 -5.15 -22.89 -2.74
C LEU A 25 -6.63 -23.31 -2.80
N LEU A 26 -7.55 -22.35 -3.03
CA LEU A 26 -8.97 -22.68 -3.27
C LEU A 26 -9.15 -23.55 -4.52
N LYS A 27 -8.39 -23.30 -5.60
CA LYS A 27 -8.38 -24.17 -6.81
C LYS A 27 -7.88 -25.58 -6.52
N GLU A 28 -7.02 -25.74 -5.51
CA GLU A 28 -6.50 -27.04 -5.04
C GLU A 28 -7.43 -27.75 -4.03
N GLY A 29 -8.62 -27.19 -3.80
CA GLY A 29 -9.67 -27.79 -2.97
C GLY A 29 -9.61 -27.43 -1.49
N PHE A 30 -8.88 -26.38 -1.09
CA PHE A 30 -8.94 -25.83 0.26
C PHE A 30 -10.22 -25.01 0.46
N GLU A 31 -10.69 -24.97 1.70
CA GLU A 31 -11.76 -24.09 2.16
C GLU A 31 -11.16 -22.93 2.97
N ALA A 32 -11.37 -21.68 2.51
CA ALA A 32 -10.96 -20.51 3.27
C ALA A 32 -11.90 -20.27 4.46
N VAL A 33 -11.32 -20.14 5.65
CA VAL A 33 -12.07 -19.89 6.88
C VAL A 33 -11.51 -18.68 7.63
N SER A 34 -12.34 -18.07 8.48
CA SER A 34 -11.83 -17.04 9.39
C SER A 34 -10.82 -17.65 10.37
N TRP A 35 -9.67 -17.01 10.53
CA TRP A 35 -8.62 -17.45 11.45
C TRP A 35 -9.11 -17.56 12.92
N THR A 36 -10.20 -16.89 13.27
CA THR A 36 -10.82 -16.97 14.60
C THR A 36 -11.63 -18.25 14.83
N LYS A 37 -11.97 -18.97 13.76
CA LYS A 37 -12.72 -20.24 13.82
C LYS A 37 -11.82 -21.49 13.87
N GLY A 38 -10.49 -21.27 13.87
CA GLY A 38 -9.51 -22.36 13.74
C GLY A 38 -9.44 -22.90 12.30
N ALA A 39 -8.26 -23.36 11.91
CA ALA A 39 -7.97 -23.94 10.59
C ALA A 39 -6.89 -25.02 10.73
N ASP A 40 -6.77 -25.87 9.70
CA ASP A 40 -5.73 -26.90 9.64
C ASP A 40 -4.40 -26.28 9.18
N VAL A 41 -4.49 -25.20 8.38
CA VAL A 41 -3.35 -24.44 7.86
C VAL A 41 -3.56 -22.94 8.10
N PHE A 42 -2.51 -22.26 8.52
CA PHE A 42 -2.46 -20.80 8.60
C PHE A 42 -1.35 -20.25 7.70
N LEU A 43 -1.67 -19.24 6.90
CA LEU A 43 -0.67 -18.46 6.16
C LEU A 43 -0.65 -17.02 6.68
N VAL A 44 0.46 -16.62 7.31
CA VAL A 44 0.65 -15.30 7.91
C VAL A 44 1.60 -14.47 7.03
N ASN A 45 1.07 -13.44 6.39
CA ASN A 45 1.86 -12.48 5.61
C ASN A 45 2.18 -11.25 6.49
N THR A 46 3.45 -11.09 6.83
CA THR A 46 3.93 -10.21 7.89
C THR A 46 4.44 -8.86 7.38
N CYS A 47 4.40 -7.85 8.24
CA CYS A 47 4.92 -6.50 8.00
C CYS A 47 6.04 -6.18 8.99
N THR A 48 6.96 -5.28 8.58
CA THR A 48 8.10 -4.84 9.39
C THR A 48 8.40 -3.33 9.27
N VAL A 49 7.40 -2.54 8.90
CA VAL A 49 7.57 -1.08 8.76
C VAL A 49 7.93 -0.43 10.11
N THR A 50 7.38 -0.94 11.21
CA THR A 50 7.66 -0.48 12.58
C THR A 50 7.95 -1.66 13.51
N GLU A 51 8.63 -1.41 14.63
CA GLU A 51 8.84 -2.41 15.69
C GLU A 51 7.51 -2.93 16.27
N HIS A 52 6.51 -2.07 16.34
CA HIS A 52 5.14 -2.46 16.74
C HIS A 52 4.56 -3.52 15.79
N SER A 53 4.78 -3.39 14.49
CA SER A 53 4.35 -4.39 13.49
C SER A 53 5.05 -5.73 13.69
N ASP A 54 6.34 -5.74 14.02
CA ASP A 54 7.10 -6.94 14.33
C ASP A 54 6.52 -7.65 15.57
N LYS A 55 6.28 -6.89 16.66
CA LYS A 55 5.66 -7.40 17.88
C LYS A 55 4.27 -7.97 17.63
N LYS A 56 3.46 -7.27 16.83
CA LYS A 56 2.11 -7.74 16.45
C LYS A 56 2.19 -9.07 15.68
N SER A 57 3.12 -9.19 14.73
CA SER A 57 3.34 -10.42 13.96
C SER A 57 3.69 -11.61 14.88
N ARG A 58 4.67 -11.44 15.77
CA ARG A 58 5.03 -12.50 16.76
C ARG A 58 3.87 -12.90 17.66
N ASN A 59 3.12 -11.92 18.15
CA ASN A 59 1.98 -12.19 19.05
C ASN A 59 0.88 -12.99 18.34
N ILE A 60 0.61 -12.68 17.06
CA ILE A 60 -0.38 -13.43 16.27
C ILE A 60 0.10 -14.85 16.05
N ILE A 61 1.34 -15.08 15.61
CA ILE A 61 1.88 -16.43 15.37
C ILE A 61 1.80 -17.27 16.64
N ARG A 62 2.27 -16.75 17.78
CA ARG A 62 2.17 -17.47 19.08
C ARG A 62 0.73 -17.76 19.50
N LYS A 63 -0.19 -16.83 19.23
CA LYS A 63 -1.62 -17.04 19.52
C LYS A 63 -2.20 -18.15 18.67
N LEU A 64 -1.88 -18.20 17.38
CA LEU A 64 -2.35 -19.24 16.46
C LEU A 64 -1.91 -20.63 16.95
N HIS A 65 -0.62 -20.82 17.24
CA HIS A 65 -0.11 -22.08 17.74
C HIS A 65 -0.78 -22.50 19.06
N ARG A 66 -0.88 -21.58 20.02
CA ARG A 66 -1.52 -21.88 21.31
C ARG A 66 -2.99 -22.28 21.19
N GLN A 67 -3.71 -21.71 20.23
CA GLN A 67 -5.14 -22.01 20.02
C GLN A 67 -5.37 -23.22 19.11
N ASN A 68 -4.38 -23.56 18.27
CA ASN A 68 -4.46 -24.65 17.29
C ASN A 68 -3.09 -25.38 17.23
N PRO A 69 -2.75 -26.19 18.25
CA PRO A 69 -1.40 -26.77 18.39
C PRO A 69 -0.99 -27.72 17.25
N ASP A 70 -1.97 -28.40 16.64
CA ASP A 70 -1.75 -29.37 15.57
C ASP A 70 -1.78 -28.75 14.16
N SER A 71 -2.02 -27.45 14.05
CA SER A 71 -2.12 -26.77 12.75
C SER A 71 -0.76 -26.42 12.17
N LEU A 72 -0.68 -26.42 10.84
CA LEU A 72 0.50 -25.97 10.11
C LEU A 72 0.50 -24.44 10.00
N ILE A 73 1.59 -23.80 10.39
CA ILE A 73 1.74 -22.33 10.34
C ILE A 73 2.86 -21.97 9.38
N PHE A 74 2.49 -21.37 8.24
CA PHE A 74 3.41 -20.84 7.23
C PHE A 74 3.49 -19.32 7.36
N VAL A 75 4.71 -18.77 7.32
CA VAL A 75 4.95 -17.35 7.52
C VAL A 75 5.72 -16.76 6.35
N THR A 76 5.29 -15.60 5.85
CA THR A 76 5.96 -14.85 4.80
C THR A 76 5.90 -13.35 5.05
N GLY A 77 6.43 -12.54 4.12
CA GLY A 77 6.36 -11.09 4.18
C GLY A 77 7.66 -10.42 4.62
N CYS A 78 7.60 -9.10 4.85
CA CYS A 78 8.79 -8.29 5.10
C CYS A 78 9.50 -8.65 6.43
N TYR A 79 8.74 -8.95 7.48
CA TYR A 79 9.32 -9.39 8.75
C TYR A 79 9.95 -10.79 8.62
N ALA A 80 9.29 -11.70 7.91
CA ALA A 80 9.83 -13.02 7.61
C ALA A 80 11.18 -12.96 6.86
N GLN A 81 11.33 -12.01 5.95
CA GLN A 81 12.60 -11.78 5.24
C GLN A 81 13.71 -11.28 6.18
N LEU A 82 13.43 -10.25 6.99
CA LEU A 82 14.46 -9.59 7.80
C LEU A 82 14.85 -10.35 9.07
N LYS A 83 13.95 -11.16 9.59
CA LYS A 83 14.07 -11.84 10.89
C LYS A 83 13.65 -13.32 10.79
N LYS A 84 14.09 -14.00 9.71
CA LYS A 84 13.73 -15.39 9.42
C LYS A 84 14.00 -16.31 10.60
N ALA A 85 15.22 -16.29 11.16
CA ALA A 85 15.62 -17.10 12.29
C ALA A 85 14.79 -16.81 13.58
N GLU A 86 14.41 -15.55 13.81
CA GLU A 86 13.56 -15.18 14.95
C GLU A 86 12.16 -15.79 14.85
N ILE A 87 11.62 -15.86 13.64
CA ILE A 87 10.30 -16.44 13.39
C ILE A 87 10.36 -17.98 13.42
N GLU A 88 11.39 -18.58 12.82
CA GLU A 88 11.62 -20.02 12.83
C GLU A 88 11.77 -20.57 14.26
N ALA A 89 12.30 -19.76 15.18
CA ALA A 89 12.41 -20.10 16.60
C ALA A 89 11.08 -20.01 17.37
N ILE A 90 10.00 -19.52 16.76
CA ILE A 90 8.67 -19.50 17.40
C ILE A 90 8.07 -20.90 17.29
N GLU A 91 7.71 -21.49 18.44
CA GLU A 91 7.08 -22.80 18.51
C GLU A 91 5.82 -22.87 17.63
N GLY A 92 5.67 -23.98 16.89
CA GLY A 92 4.56 -24.24 15.99
C GLY A 92 4.70 -23.66 14.58
N VAL A 93 5.75 -22.89 14.27
CA VAL A 93 6.02 -22.44 12.90
C VAL A 93 6.51 -23.61 12.06
N THR A 94 5.80 -23.88 10.96
CA THR A 94 6.11 -25.00 10.03
C THR A 94 7.19 -24.59 9.02
N ALA A 95 7.07 -23.42 8.41
CA ALA A 95 8.04 -22.90 7.45
C ALA A 95 7.96 -21.36 7.32
N VAL A 96 9.10 -20.74 6.96
CA VAL A 96 9.23 -19.29 6.77
C VAL A 96 9.80 -19.01 5.40
N PHE A 97 9.12 -18.13 4.64
CA PHE A 97 9.47 -17.77 3.27
C PHE A 97 9.86 -16.30 3.16
N GLY A 98 11.01 -16.05 2.57
CA GLY A 98 11.51 -14.71 2.26
C GLY A 98 10.90 -14.10 1.00
N ALA A 99 11.41 -12.92 0.61
CA ALA A 99 10.89 -12.15 -0.52
C ALA A 99 11.06 -12.85 -1.88
N THR A 100 12.09 -13.66 -2.05
CA THR A 100 12.40 -14.41 -3.28
C THR A 100 11.78 -15.81 -3.31
N GLU A 101 11.22 -16.27 -2.17
CA GLU A 101 10.66 -17.61 -2.01
C GLU A 101 9.12 -17.65 -2.15
N LYS A 102 8.50 -16.54 -2.53
CA LYS A 102 7.03 -16.38 -2.57
C LYS A 102 6.32 -17.36 -3.50
N SER A 103 6.93 -17.71 -4.63
CA SER A 103 6.40 -18.71 -5.56
C SER A 103 6.38 -20.13 -4.98
N GLN A 104 7.16 -20.38 -3.96
CA GLN A 104 7.29 -21.70 -3.31
C GLN A 104 6.23 -21.96 -2.23
N ILE A 105 5.49 -20.92 -1.80
CA ILE A 105 4.55 -21.01 -0.68
C ILE A 105 3.43 -22.02 -0.96
N VAL A 106 2.74 -21.88 -2.08
CA VAL A 106 1.63 -22.78 -2.45
C VAL A 106 2.11 -24.22 -2.65
N PRO A 107 3.17 -24.50 -3.46
CA PRO A 107 3.71 -25.85 -3.59
C PRO A 107 4.14 -26.46 -2.24
N SER A 108 4.78 -25.70 -1.37
CA SER A 108 5.21 -26.16 -0.04
C SER A 108 4.02 -26.51 0.87
N ILE A 109 2.95 -25.70 0.86
CA ILE A 109 1.73 -26.00 1.61
C ILE A 109 1.10 -27.30 1.10
N LEU A 110 0.97 -27.47 -0.24
CA LEU A 110 0.39 -28.66 -0.85
C LEU A 110 1.20 -29.92 -0.52
N ALA A 111 2.51 -29.87 -0.65
CA ALA A 111 3.38 -30.98 -0.34
C ALA A 111 3.26 -31.39 1.14
N LYS A 112 3.28 -30.41 2.05
CA LYS A 112 3.18 -30.70 3.50
C LYS A 112 1.83 -31.29 3.89
N VAL A 113 0.74 -30.80 3.30
CA VAL A 113 -0.63 -31.30 3.57
C VAL A 113 -0.86 -32.68 2.96
N ARG A 114 -0.21 -32.98 1.84
CA ARG A 114 -0.32 -34.29 1.13
C ARG A 114 0.72 -35.29 1.54
N ASP A 115 1.57 -34.96 2.52
CA ASP A 115 2.72 -35.77 2.96
C ASP A 115 3.65 -36.19 1.81
N GLN A 116 4.01 -35.20 0.97
CA GLN A 116 4.88 -35.35 -0.18
C GLN A 116 6.20 -34.61 0.04
N GLU A 117 7.28 -35.11 -0.55
CA GLU A 117 8.53 -34.37 -0.60
C GLU A 117 8.41 -33.17 -1.54
N TYR A 118 8.92 -32.02 -1.10
CA TYR A 118 8.99 -30.81 -1.89
C TYR A 118 10.44 -30.37 -2.03
N CYS A 119 10.95 -30.40 -3.27
CA CYS A 119 12.22 -29.78 -3.62
C CYS A 119 11.95 -28.36 -4.15
N PRO A 120 12.42 -27.30 -3.47
CA PRO A 120 12.25 -25.94 -3.95
C PRO A 120 12.93 -25.75 -5.33
N GLU A 121 12.16 -25.40 -6.34
CA GLU A 121 12.71 -24.86 -7.57
C GLU A 121 13.16 -23.42 -7.31
N GLY A 122 14.17 -22.94 -8.07
CA GLY A 122 14.90 -21.69 -7.80
C GLY A 122 14.04 -20.48 -7.47
N ALA A 123 14.59 -19.55 -6.72
CA ALA A 123 13.93 -18.34 -6.26
C ALA A 123 13.45 -17.46 -7.43
N GLY A 124 12.17 -17.14 -7.45
CA GLY A 124 11.57 -16.26 -8.47
C GLY A 124 11.97 -14.80 -8.26
N ARG A 125 12.28 -14.09 -9.36
CA ARG A 125 12.68 -12.68 -9.27
C ARG A 125 11.52 -11.74 -8.95
N PHE A 126 10.32 -12.00 -9.45
CA PHE A 126 9.10 -11.24 -9.21
C PHE A 126 7.92 -12.20 -8.98
N PHE A 127 7.09 -11.90 -8.02
CA PHE A 127 5.86 -12.65 -7.75
C PHE A 127 4.65 -11.81 -8.22
N PRO A 128 4.01 -12.15 -9.37
CA PRO A 128 2.82 -11.46 -9.86
C PRO A 128 1.67 -11.64 -8.88
N ALA A 129 0.95 -10.56 -8.58
CA ALA A 129 -0.13 -10.64 -7.62
C ALA A 129 -1.21 -9.57 -7.86
N TYR A 130 -2.47 -9.97 -7.70
CA TYR A 130 -3.59 -9.05 -7.61
C TYR A 130 -4.63 -9.55 -6.60
N SER A 131 -5.42 -8.64 -6.08
CA SER A 131 -6.51 -9.01 -5.18
C SER A 131 -7.81 -9.21 -5.94
N SER A 132 -8.59 -10.21 -5.53
CA SER A 132 -9.94 -10.50 -6.03
C SER A 132 -10.85 -10.91 -4.88
N GLY A 133 -12.12 -11.18 -5.17
CA GLY A 133 -13.10 -11.66 -4.19
C GLY A 133 -13.95 -10.55 -3.59
N GLU A 134 -14.13 -10.49 -2.27
CA GLU A 134 -15.13 -9.66 -1.56
C GLU A 134 -14.97 -8.14 -1.70
N ARG A 135 -13.91 -7.63 -2.36
CA ARG A 135 -13.67 -6.20 -2.52
C ARG A 135 -14.19 -5.68 -3.85
N THR A 136 -14.69 -4.47 -3.82
CA THR A 136 -15.19 -3.74 -5.01
C THR A 136 -14.02 -3.17 -5.85
N ARG A 137 -12.83 -3.09 -5.27
CA ARG A 137 -11.59 -2.62 -5.90
C ARG A 137 -10.51 -3.69 -5.83
N SER A 138 -9.74 -3.86 -6.89
CA SER A 138 -8.57 -4.75 -6.90
C SER A 138 -7.27 -3.98 -6.70
N PHE A 139 -6.34 -4.58 -5.97
CA PHE A 139 -4.95 -4.13 -5.88
C PHE A 139 -4.11 -4.94 -6.87
N LEU A 140 -3.55 -4.28 -7.88
CA LEU A 140 -2.68 -4.90 -8.88
C LEU A 140 -1.22 -4.55 -8.57
N LYS A 141 -0.42 -5.56 -8.27
CA LYS A 141 1.01 -5.40 -8.01
C LYS A 141 1.76 -5.23 -9.33
N VAL A 142 2.27 -4.04 -9.57
CA VAL A 142 3.01 -3.70 -10.78
C VAL A 142 4.52 -3.62 -10.55
N GLN A 143 4.97 -3.37 -9.31
CA GLN A 143 6.37 -3.17 -8.97
C GLN A 143 6.66 -3.71 -7.56
N ASP A 144 7.88 -4.18 -7.29
CA ASP A 144 8.35 -4.63 -5.98
C ASP A 144 9.81 -4.23 -5.75
N GLY A 145 10.22 -4.11 -4.48
CA GLY A 145 11.56 -3.66 -4.12
C GLY A 145 11.78 -2.17 -4.33
N CYS A 146 12.98 -1.65 -4.02
CA CYS A 146 13.31 -0.24 -4.16
C CYS A 146 14.83 -0.03 -4.18
N ASP A 147 15.32 0.79 -5.13
CA ASP A 147 16.73 1.16 -5.25
C ASP A 147 17.08 2.48 -4.53
N TYR A 148 16.11 3.08 -3.85
CA TYR A 148 16.36 4.26 -3.02
C TYR A 148 16.99 3.82 -1.70
N LYS A 149 18.06 4.50 -1.33
CA LYS A 149 18.79 4.26 -0.08
C LYS A 149 18.42 5.30 0.98
N CYS A 150 17.12 5.51 1.19
CA CYS A 150 16.65 6.42 2.23
C CYS A 150 17.15 5.95 3.60
N HIS A 151 17.72 6.85 4.38
CA HIS A 151 18.48 6.51 5.60
C HIS A 151 17.65 5.88 6.73
N TYR A 152 16.33 5.96 6.65
CA TYR A 152 15.39 5.37 7.63
C TYR A 152 14.76 4.05 7.17
N CYS A 153 14.93 3.68 5.89
CA CYS A 153 14.08 2.69 5.23
C CYS A 153 14.70 1.29 5.22
N THR A 154 13.92 0.30 5.65
CA THR A 154 14.31 -1.12 5.61
C THR A 154 13.75 -1.87 4.40
N VAL A 155 12.94 -1.22 3.55
CA VAL A 155 12.30 -1.88 2.41
C VAL A 155 13.30 -2.50 1.43
N PRO A 156 14.43 -1.86 1.07
CA PRO A 156 15.44 -2.50 0.20
C PRO A 156 15.98 -3.81 0.80
N TYR A 157 16.15 -3.89 2.11
CA TYR A 157 16.60 -5.11 2.78
C TYR A 157 15.51 -6.18 2.86
N ALA A 158 14.24 -5.76 3.01
CA ALA A 158 13.12 -6.67 3.15
C ALA A 158 12.57 -7.17 1.81
N ARG A 159 12.62 -6.36 0.75
CA ARG A 159 12.05 -6.68 -0.55
C ARG A 159 13.06 -6.74 -1.69
N GLY A 160 14.32 -6.31 -1.44
CA GLY A 160 15.38 -6.28 -2.44
C GLY A 160 15.28 -5.10 -3.40
N GLU A 161 16.01 -5.19 -4.50
CA GLU A 161 16.08 -4.19 -5.56
C GLU A 161 14.75 -4.03 -6.29
N SER A 162 14.59 -2.87 -6.94
CA SER A 162 13.41 -2.56 -7.77
C SER A 162 13.30 -3.52 -8.94
N ARG A 163 12.12 -4.12 -9.09
CA ARG A 163 11.83 -5.10 -10.15
C ARG A 163 10.36 -5.11 -10.53
N ASN A 164 10.12 -5.54 -11.75
CA ASN A 164 8.80 -5.70 -12.35
C ASN A 164 8.84 -6.83 -13.39
N ILE A 165 7.69 -7.20 -13.90
CA ILE A 165 7.51 -8.02 -15.10
C ILE A 165 7.15 -7.12 -16.29
N PRO A 166 7.31 -7.59 -17.55
CA PRO A 166 6.89 -6.83 -18.72
C PRO A 166 5.42 -6.42 -18.70
N ILE A 167 5.10 -5.30 -19.33
CA ILE A 167 3.71 -4.82 -19.48
C ILE A 167 2.82 -5.92 -20.08
N ALA A 168 3.33 -6.65 -21.06
CA ALA A 168 2.62 -7.77 -21.70
C ALA A 168 2.16 -8.87 -20.72
N GLU A 169 2.80 -9.00 -19.55
CA GLU A 169 2.40 -9.95 -18.51
C GLU A 169 1.49 -9.31 -17.43
N ILE A 170 1.47 -7.97 -17.34
CA ILE A 170 0.59 -7.24 -16.42
C ILE A 170 -0.81 -7.08 -17.00
N ILE A 171 -0.92 -6.77 -18.30
CA ILE A 171 -2.22 -6.53 -18.95
C ILE A 171 -3.19 -7.71 -18.79
N PRO A 172 -2.79 -8.99 -19.00
CA PRO A 172 -3.68 -10.13 -18.74
C PRO A 172 -4.20 -10.22 -17.30
N GLN A 173 -3.45 -9.73 -16.32
CA GLN A 173 -3.93 -9.69 -14.93
C GLN A 173 -5.02 -8.61 -14.75
N ALA A 174 -4.88 -7.45 -15.40
CA ALA A 174 -5.90 -6.41 -15.38
C ALA A 174 -7.18 -6.86 -16.12
N GLU A 175 -7.05 -7.59 -17.23
CA GLU A 175 -8.16 -8.20 -17.95
C GLU A 175 -8.88 -9.29 -17.11
N ALA A 176 -8.12 -10.10 -16.39
CA ALA A 176 -8.67 -11.08 -15.45
C ALA A 176 -9.49 -10.40 -14.33
N ILE A 177 -8.99 -9.30 -13.79
CA ILE A 177 -9.71 -8.47 -12.80
C ILE A 177 -11.00 -7.91 -13.41
N ALA A 178 -10.93 -7.39 -14.64
CA ALA A 178 -12.10 -6.88 -15.36
C ALA A 178 -13.17 -7.96 -15.59
N SER A 179 -12.75 -9.19 -15.92
CA SER A 179 -13.65 -10.33 -16.13
C SER A 179 -14.41 -10.75 -14.87
N GLU A 180 -13.89 -10.43 -13.67
CA GLU A 180 -14.58 -10.60 -12.39
C GLU A 180 -15.63 -9.48 -12.12
N GLY A 181 -15.80 -8.52 -13.04
CA GLY A 181 -16.75 -7.40 -12.90
C GLY A 181 -16.25 -6.24 -12.05
N ILE A 182 -14.97 -6.24 -11.63
CA ILE A 182 -14.34 -5.17 -10.85
C ILE A 182 -14.13 -3.95 -11.75
N LYS A 183 -14.52 -2.77 -11.26
CA LYS A 183 -14.49 -1.52 -12.01
C LYS A 183 -13.28 -0.62 -11.68
N GLU A 184 -12.66 -0.81 -10.55
CA GLU A 184 -11.52 0.02 -10.10
C GLU A 184 -10.29 -0.83 -9.76
N ILE A 185 -9.14 -0.47 -10.35
CA ILE A 185 -7.84 -1.05 -10.00
C ILE A 185 -6.97 0.01 -9.31
N VAL A 186 -6.37 -0.38 -8.18
CA VAL A 186 -5.34 0.40 -7.49
C VAL A 186 -3.97 -0.20 -7.84
N LEU A 187 -3.18 0.52 -8.63
CA LEU A 187 -1.81 0.13 -8.95
C LEU A 187 -0.96 0.15 -7.68
N THR A 188 -0.29 -0.94 -7.39
CA THR A 188 0.38 -1.15 -6.12
C THR A 188 1.83 -1.54 -6.32
N GLY A 189 2.72 -0.85 -5.62
CA GLY A 189 4.17 -1.07 -5.63
C GLY A 189 4.80 -0.52 -4.35
N VAL A 190 6.08 -0.74 -4.20
CA VAL A 190 6.90 -0.05 -3.18
C VAL A 190 7.18 1.39 -3.63
N ASN A 191 7.56 1.52 -4.89
CA ASN A 191 7.79 2.78 -5.59
C ASN A 191 7.28 2.60 -7.03
N THR A 192 6.00 2.83 -7.25
CA THR A 192 5.35 2.50 -8.52
C THR A 192 5.99 3.20 -9.72
N GLY A 193 6.45 4.44 -9.55
CA GLY A 193 7.12 5.21 -10.60
C GLY A 193 8.47 4.64 -11.04
N ASP A 194 9.07 3.74 -10.26
CA ASP A 194 10.33 3.07 -10.59
C ASP A 194 10.13 1.79 -11.45
N PHE A 195 8.91 1.57 -11.95
CA PHE A 195 8.57 0.51 -12.89
C PHE A 195 9.45 0.57 -14.15
N GLY A 196 9.84 -0.58 -14.68
CA GLY A 196 10.61 -0.69 -15.91
C GLY A 196 12.11 -0.91 -15.71
N ARG A 197 12.62 -0.85 -14.48
CA ARG A 197 14.05 -1.07 -14.19
C ARG A 197 14.63 -2.37 -14.76
N THR A 198 13.83 -3.42 -14.75
CA THR A 198 14.25 -4.75 -15.20
C THR A 198 13.84 -5.07 -16.65
N THR A 199 12.90 -4.32 -17.21
CA THR A 199 12.33 -4.60 -18.55
C THR A 199 12.66 -3.55 -19.60
N GLY A 200 13.15 -2.36 -19.19
CA GLY A 200 13.44 -1.25 -20.11
C GLY A 200 12.19 -0.45 -20.54
N GLU A 201 11.02 -0.81 -20.03
CA GLU A 201 9.76 -0.09 -20.20
C GLU A 201 9.66 1.06 -19.18
N THR A 202 8.63 1.89 -19.24
CA THR A 202 8.40 2.96 -18.27
C THR A 202 7.06 2.80 -17.56
N PHE A 203 6.93 3.41 -16.38
CA PHE A 203 5.64 3.47 -15.70
C PHE A 203 4.60 4.22 -16.54
N PHE A 204 5.04 5.19 -17.36
CA PHE A 204 4.16 5.92 -18.27
C PHE A 204 3.63 5.01 -19.39
N ASP A 205 4.45 4.13 -19.95
CA ASP A 205 3.99 3.13 -20.92
C ASP A 205 2.97 2.19 -20.31
N LEU A 206 3.23 1.71 -19.08
CA LEU A 206 2.31 0.84 -18.36
C LEU A 206 0.92 1.49 -18.17
N ILE A 207 0.85 2.74 -17.71
CA ILE A 207 -0.44 3.39 -17.47
C ILE A 207 -1.20 3.67 -18.77
N LYS A 208 -0.49 3.93 -19.89
CA LYS A 208 -1.11 4.06 -21.21
C LYS A 208 -1.75 2.73 -21.67
N GLU A 209 -1.06 1.62 -21.49
CA GLU A 209 -1.61 0.30 -21.86
C GLU A 209 -2.76 -0.13 -20.95
N LEU A 210 -2.64 0.08 -19.64
CA LEU A 210 -3.73 -0.18 -18.70
C LEU A 210 -5.00 0.64 -19.02
N ASN A 211 -4.85 1.87 -19.49
CA ASN A 211 -5.99 2.71 -19.87
C ASN A 211 -6.84 2.12 -21.00
N LYS A 212 -6.28 1.21 -21.80
CA LYS A 212 -6.97 0.53 -22.91
C LYS A 212 -7.77 -0.68 -22.46
N VAL A 213 -7.53 -1.20 -21.25
CA VAL A 213 -8.21 -2.42 -20.74
C VAL A 213 -9.70 -2.17 -20.63
N GLU A 214 -10.49 -2.94 -21.34
CA GLU A 214 -11.95 -2.86 -21.30
C GLU A 214 -12.50 -3.43 -20.00
N GLY A 215 -13.65 -2.95 -19.54
CA GLY A 215 -14.30 -3.38 -18.31
C GLY A 215 -13.78 -2.69 -17.03
N ILE A 216 -12.55 -2.17 -17.03
CA ILE A 216 -12.05 -1.29 -15.97
C ILE A 216 -12.41 0.15 -16.31
N GLU A 217 -13.04 0.83 -15.37
CA GLU A 217 -13.51 2.20 -15.53
C GLU A 217 -12.62 3.22 -14.81
N ARG A 218 -11.89 2.80 -13.76
CA ARG A 218 -11.07 3.70 -12.93
C ARG A 218 -9.76 3.05 -12.50
N TYR A 219 -8.71 3.86 -12.51
CA TYR A 219 -7.40 3.50 -11.94
C TYR A 219 -6.99 4.50 -10.86
N ARG A 220 -6.37 3.98 -9.79
CA ARG A 220 -5.64 4.80 -8.82
C ARG A 220 -4.18 4.40 -8.80
N ILE A 221 -3.32 5.39 -8.75
CA ILE A 221 -1.90 5.19 -8.47
C ILE A 221 -1.73 5.20 -6.95
N SER A 222 -1.09 4.17 -6.39
CA SER A 222 -0.70 4.20 -4.99
C SER A 222 0.51 5.13 -4.78
N SER A 223 1.36 4.90 -3.81
CA SER A 223 2.51 5.78 -3.54
C SER A 223 3.44 5.89 -4.76
N ILE A 224 3.73 7.11 -5.19
CA ILE A 224 4.68 7.44 -6.24
C ILE A 224 5.61 8.56 -5.77
N GLU A 225 6.92 8.36 -5.94
CA GLU A 225 7.92 9.37 -5.58
C GLU A 225 7.76 10.64 -6.42
N PRO A 226 7.84 11.84 -5.81
CA PRO A 226 7.56 13.10 -6.51
C PRO A 226 8.46 13.35 -7.73
N ASN A 227 9.71 12.88 -7.69
CA ASN A 227 10.66 13.00 -8.80
C ASN A 227 10.40 12.00 -9.95
N LEU A 228 9.57 11.00 -9.75
CA LEU A 228 9.16 10.02 -10.78
C LEU A 228 7.80 10.34 -11.42
N LEU A 229 7.04 11.24 -10.82
CA LEU A 229 5.79 11.76 -11.39
C LEU A 229 6.11 12.95 -12.30
N THR A 230 6.27 12.69 -13.61
CA THR A 230 6.63 13.73 -14.60
C THR A 230 5.44 14.62 -14.95
N GLU A 231 5.71 15.82 -15.46
CA GLU A 231 4.67 16.75 -15.96
C GLU A 231 3.93 16.15 -17.16
N GLU A 232 4.63 15.51 -18.10
CA GLU A 232 4.02 14.80 -19.21
C GLU A 232 3.02 13.73 -18.75
N MET A 233 3.37 12.99 -17.69
CA MET A 233 2.48 12.00 -17.10
C MET A 233 1.24 12.65 -16.46
N ILE A 234 1.42 13.77 -15.77
CA ILE A 234 0.32 14.54 -15.17
C ILE A 234 -0.62 15.06 -16.25
N ASP A 235 -0.08 15.69 -17.30
CA ASP A 235 -0.87 16.20 -18.42
C ASP A 235 -1.68 15.09 -19.09
N TRP A 236 -1.08 13.91 -19.26
CA TRP A 236 -1.79 12.78 -19.83
C TRP A 236 -2.87 12.22 -18.88
N ILE A 237 -2.59 12.08 -17.58
CA ILE A 237 -3.57 11.64 -16.58
C ILE A 237 -4.79 12.56 -16.58
N THR A 238 -4.58 13.87 -16.67
CA THR A 238 -5.65 14.89 -16.62
C THR A 238 -6.37 15.11 -17.95
N SER A 239 -5.96 14.46 -19.04
CA SER A 239 -6.58 14.59 -20.37
C SER A 239 -7.86 13.77 -20.57
N GLY A 240 -8.53 13.32 -19.51
CA GLY A 240 -9.77 12.54 -19.58
C GLY A 240 -9.55 11.02 -19.64
N THR A 241 -8.46 10.54 -19.05
CA THR A 241 -8.15 9.12 -18.92
C THR A 241 -8.97 8.46 -17.80
N LYS A 242 -8.86 7.13 -17.65
CA LYS A 242 -9.46 6.37 -16.54
C LYS A 242 -8.72 6.59 -15.20
N PHE A 243 -7.61 7.36 -15.17
CA PHE A 243 -6.84 7.63 -13.96
C PHE A 243 -7.46 8.76 -13.15
N LEU A 244 -7.66 8.51 -11.86
CA LEU A 244 -8.41 9.40 -10.97
C LEU A 244 -7.54 10.51 -10.37
N PRO A 245 -8.12 11.69 -10.05
CA PRO A 245 -7.42 12.82 -9.43
C PRO A 245 -7.15 12.58 -7.93
N HIS A 246 -6.42 11.53 -7.66
CA HIS A 246 -6.03 11.07 -6.34
C HIS A 246 -4.55 10.73 -6.34
N TYR A 247 -3.76 11.49 -5.62
CA TYR A 247 -2.32 11.33 -5.57
C TYR A 247 -1.86 11.02 -4.14
N HIS A 248 -1.12 9.92 -3.98
CA HIS A 248 -0.43 9.59 -2.75
C HIS A 248 1.07 9.82 -2.99
N ILE A 249 1.61 10.91 -2.44
CA ILE A 249 2.98 11.36 -2.69
C ILE A 249 3.73 11.46 -1.36
N PRO A 250 4.80 10.66 -1.14
CA PRO A 250 5.55 10.68 0.11
C PRO A 250 6.45 11.93 0.18
N LEU A 251 6.06 12.91 0.99
CA LEU A 251 6.87 14.10 1.29
C LEU A 251 7.99 13.78 2.28
N GLN A 252 7.68 13.03 3.31
CA GLN A 252 8.50 12.62 4.45
C GLN A 252 8.84 13.78 5.43
N SER A 253 9.24 14.95 4.95
CA SER A 253 9.46 16.18 5.75
C SER A 253 9.25 17.42 4.88
N GLY A 254 8.75 18.49 5.44
CA GLY A 254 8.65 19.81 4.81
C GLY A 254 9.85 20.72 5.13
N CYS A 255 10.97 20.15 5.53
CA CYS A 255 12.22 20.85 5.83
C CYS A 255 13.37 20.28 5.01
N ASP A 256 14.04 21.10 4.21
CA ASP A 256 15.10 20.68 3.29
C ASP A 256 16.31 20.08 4.01
N THR A 257 16.60 20.55 5.23
CA THR A 257 17.67 19.96 6.05
C THR A 257 17.35 18.51 6.40
N ILE A 258 16.12 18.23 6.82
CA ILE A 258 15.70 16.86 7.15
C ILE A 258 15.58 16.00 5.91
N LEU A 259 15.09 16.53 4.80
CA LEU A 259 15.02 15.78 3.53
C LEU A 259 16.40 15.30 3.06
N ARG A 260 17.43 16.16 3.15
CA ARG A 260 18.82 15.80 2.84
C ARG A 260 19.34 14.71 3.79
N GLU A 261 19.10 14.87 5.08
CA GLU A 261 19.49 13.89 6.12
C GLU A 261 18.77 12.55 5.96
N MET A 262 17.55 12.54 5.40
CA MET A 262 16.81 11.34 5.04
C MET A 262 17.31 10.68 3.74
N GLY A 263 18.17 11.35 2.96
CA GLY A 263 18.64 10.89 1.65
C GLY A 263 17.55 11.00 0.57
N ARG A 264 16.67 12.04 0.65
CA ARG A 264 15.63 12.27 -0.36
C ARG A 264 16.21 12.90 -1.62
N ARG A 265 15.56 12.66 -2.76
CA ARG A 265 16.02 13.09 -4.10
C ARG A 265 15.26 14.32 -4.62
N TYR A 266 14.63 15.07 -3.74
CA TYR A 266 13.89 16.31 -4.01
C TYR A 266 14.00 17.22 -2.78
N ASP A 267 13.69 18.48 -2.97
CA ASP A 267 13.54 19.50 -1.94
C ASP A 267 12.08 19.99 -1.83
N THR A 268 11.82 20.88 -0.88
CA THR A 268 10.49 21.45 -0.65
C THR A 268 10.02 22.29 -1.85
N ALA A 269 10.91 22.99 -2.55
CA ALA A 269 10.56 23.80 -3.71
C ALA A 269 10.08 22.92 -4.89
N ALA A 270 10.81 21.84 -5.21
CA ALA A 270 10.41 20.89 -6.23
C ALA A 270 9.07 20.18 -5.88
N PHE A 271 8.87 19.88 -4.58
CA PHE A 271 7.62 19.29 -4.12
C PHE A 271 6.45 20.28 -4.25
N ALA A 272 6.61 21.52 -3.81
CA ALA A 272 5.61 22.58 -3.94
C ALA A 272 5.22 22.81 -5.40
N HIS A 273 6.21 22.91 -6.30
CA HIS A 273 5.97 23.05 -7.73
C HIS A 273 5.11 21.88 -8.28
N LYS A 274 5.41 20.64 -7.89
CA LYS A 274 4.66 19.45 -8.30
C LYS A 274 3.19 19.52 -7.84
N ILE A 275 2.94 19.85 -6.58
CA ILE A 275 1.58 20.01 -6.03
C ILE A 275 0.81 21.11 -6.78
N GLN A 276 1.46 22.25 -7.02
CA GLN A 276 0.84 23.36 -7.73
C GLN A 276 0.52 22.98 -9.18
N TYR A 277 1.47 22.34 -9.88
CA TYR A 277 1.27 21.89 -11.26
C TYR A 277 0.07 20.93 -11.39
N ILE A 278 -0.05 19.95 -10.48
CA ILE A 278 -1.19 19.02 -10.46
C ILE A 278 -2.51 19.78 -10.27
N ARG A 279 -2.57 20.74 -9.32
CA ARG A 279 -3.76 21.56 -9.09
C ARG A 279 -4.18 22.33 -10.34
N GLU A 280 -3.25 23.00 -10.97
CA GLU A 280 -3.50 23.81 -12.18
C GLU A 280 -4.03 22.98 -13.36
N ARG A 281 -3.63 21.70 -13.44
CA ARG A 281 -4.09 20.80 -14.50
C ARG A 281 -5.39 20.06 -14.18
N THR A 282 -5.70 19.90 -12.91
CA THR A 282 -6.83 19.08 -12.47
C THR A 282 -8.04 19.90 -12.04
N GLU A 283 -7.81 21.02 -11.31
CA GLU A 283 -8.89 21.76 -10.71
C GLU A 283 -9.46 22.83 -11.66
N VAL A 284 -10.76 22.73 -11.91
CA VAL A 284 -11.52 23.74 -12.67
C VAL A 284 -12.49 24.47 -11.74
N PRO A 285 -12.89 25.70 -12.04
CA PRO A 285 -13.90 26.43 -11.26
C PRO A 285 -15.20 25.63 -11.17
N GLY A 286 -15.68 25.40 -9.93
CA GLY A 286 -16.89 24.62 -9.67
C GLY A 286 -16.74 23.11 -9.79
N GLY A 287 -15.55 22.62 -10.15
CA GLY A 287 -15.22 21.19 -10.21
C GLY A 287 -14.62 20.65 -8.90
N PRO A 288 -14.41 19.31 -8.88
CA PRO A 288 -13.83 18.65 -7.72
C PRO A 288 -12.39 19.08 -7.45
N LYS A 289 -12.01 19.13 -6.17
CA LYS A 289 -10.63 19.38 -5.75
C LYS A 289 -9.85 18.07 -5.80
N VAL A 290 -8.56 18.19 -6.20
CA VAL A 290 -7.66 17.02 -6.23
C VAL A 290 -7.33 16.55 -4.80
N PHE A 291 -7.31 15.23 -4.62
CA PHE A 291 -6.92 14.65 -3.34
C PHE A 291 -5.40 14.43 -3.29
N PHE A 292 -4.75 15.03 -2.30
CA PHE A 292 -3.37 14.71 -1.95
C PHE A 292 -3.32 13.98 -0.61
N GLY A 293 -2.88 12.71 -0.61
CA GLY A 293 -2.45 11.98 0.56
C GLY A 293 -0.93 12.09 0.70
N ILE A 294 -0.45 12.55 1.84
CA ILE A 294 0.96 12.89 2.05
C ILE A 294 1.52 12.09 3.22
N ASP A 295 2.60 11.34 3.02
CA ASP A 295 3.31 10.67 4.10
C ASP A 295 4.32 11.62 4.75
N VAL A 296 4.34 11.66 6.08
CA VAL A 296 5.29 12.47 6.88
C VAL A 296 5.84 11.63 8.02
N ILE A 297 7.17 11.69 8.20
CA ILE A 297 7.88 11.10 9.33
C ILE A 297 8.23 12.23 10.31
N VAL A 298 7.82 12.11 11.57
CA VAL A 298 8.17 13.04 12.64
C VAL A 298 9.19 12.44 13.60
N GLY A 299 10.10 13.25 14.08
CA GLY A 299 11.13 12.83 15.03
C GLY A 299 12.24 12.02 14.39
N PHE A 300 12.58 12.30 13.12
CA PHE A 300 13.80 11.82 12.50
C PHE A 300 15.02 12.31 13.31
N PRO A 301 16.12 11.52 13.45
CA PRO A 301 17.31 11.98 14.15
C PRO A 301 17.79 13.34 13.67
N GLY A 302 18.06 14.27 14.61
CA GLY A 302 18.44 15.65 14.29
C GLY A 302 17.29 16.61 14.03
N GLU A 303 16.03 16.18 13.99
CA GLU A 303 14.89 17.07 13.85
C GLU A 303 14.66 17.87 15.14
N THR A 304 15.04 19.16 15.13
CA THR A 304 14.74 20.09 16.22
C THR A 304 13.28 20.54 16.21
N ASP A 305 12.85 21.31 17.21
CA ASP A 305 11.49 21.83 17.25
C ASP A 305 11.28 22.90 16.14
N GLU A 306 12.32 23.68 15.79
CA GLU A 306 12.30 24.65 14.70
C GLU A 306 12.16 23.95 13.34
N LEU A 307 12.96 22.89 13.08
CA LEU A 307 12.88 22.12 11.82
C LEU A 307 11.54 21.39 11.66
N PHE A 308 10.96 20.92 12.77
CA PHE A 308 9.59 20.39 12.74
C PHE A 308 8.57 21.49 12.40
N MET A 309 8.72 22.68 12.94
CA MET A 309 7.80 23.80 12.62
C MET A 309 7.90 24.25 11.17
N GLU A 310 9.06 24.10 10.49
CA GLU A 310 9.17 24.28 9.03
C GLU A 310 8.25 23.28 8.32
N THR A 311 8.31 21.99 8.70
CA THR A 311 7.44 20.94 8.14
C THR A 311 5.94 21.25 8.38
N TYR A 312 5.59 21.65 9.61
CA TYR A 312 4.22 22.02 9.97
C TYR A 312 3.70 23.16 9.10
N THR A 313 4.48 24.24 8.99
CA THR A 313 4.13 25.44 8.21
C THR A 313 4.04 25.12 6.71
N PHE A 314 4.97 24.34 6.18
CA PHE A 314 4.95 23.90 4.78
C PHE A 314 3.69 23.09 4.44
N LEU A 315 3.27 22.17 5.31
CA LEU A 315 2.04 21.41 5.14
C LEU A 315 0.79 22.28 5.21
N ARG A 316 0.75 23.21 6.20
CA ARG A 316 -0.40 24.09 6.45
C ARG A 316 -0.60 25.11 5.32
N ASP A 317 0.47 25.77 4.88
CA ASP A 317 0.38 26.96 4.05
C ASP A 317 0.64 26.69 2.56
N VAL A 318 1.45 25.68 2.24
CA VAL A 318 1.90 25.40 0.85
C VAL A 318 1.23 24.14 0.29
N VAL A 319 1.44 23.00 0.94
CA VAL A 319 0.94 21.71 0.41
C VAL A 319 -0.56 21.59 0.59
N ARG A 320 -1.11 21.96 1.75
CA ARG A 320 -2.54 21.86 2.09
C ARG A 320 -3.17 20.53 1.63
N PRO A 321 -2.66 19.37 2.12
CA PRO A 321 -3.13 18.07 1.67
C PRO A 321 -4.54 17.76 2.18
N ALA A 322 -5.26 16.90 1.45
CA ALA A 322 -6.53 16.37 1.93
C ALA A 322 -6.36 15.40 3.10
N PHE A 323 -5.19 14.75 3.22
CA PHE A 323 -4.89 13.84 4.32
C PHE A 323 -3.38 13.71 4.56
N ILE A 324 -2.96 13.65 5.81
CA ILE A 324 -1.57 13.42 6.22
C ILE A 324 -1.47 12.06 6.89
N HIS A 325 -0.67 11.16 6.32
CA HIS A 325 -0.25 9.91 6.95
C HIS A 325 0.98 10.19 7.82
N ILE A 326 0.81 10.19 9.12
CA ILE A 326 1.83 10.60 10.09
C ILE A 326 2.50 9.37 10.70
N PHE A 327 3.82 9.30 10.58
CA PHE A 327 4.63 8.20 11.11
C PHE A 327 5.63 8.74 12.12
N PRO A 328 5.55 8.37 13.40
CA PRO A 328 6.68 8.61 14.30
C PRO A 328 7.87 7.77 13.81
N TYR A 329 9.04 8.39 13.73
CA TYR A 329 10.26 7.69 13.34
C TYR A 329 10.48 6.47 14.24
N SER A 330 10.62 5.31 13.61
CA SER A 330 10.90 4.03 14.27
C SER A 330 12.35 3.62 13.98
N ARG A 331 13.16 3.48 15.02
CA ARG A 331 14.55 3.05 14.89
C ARG A 331 14.62 1.62 14.34
N ARG A 332 15.23 1.45 13.16
CA ARG A 332 15.34 0.16 12.48
C ARG A 332 16.81 -0.24 12.36
N ALA A 333 17.18 -1.32 13.02
CA ALA A 333 18.56 -1.82 12.99
C ALA A 333 19.06 -2.00 11.55
N GLY A 334 20.30 -1.63 11.29
CA GLY A 334 20.93 -1.70 9.98
C GLY A 334 20.68 -0.50 9.07
N THR A 335 19.88 0.49 9.52
CA THR A 335 19.70 1.75 8.78
C THR A 335 20.63 2.84 9.30
N PRO A 336 21.17 3.73 8.43
CA PRO A 336 22.04 4.84 8.87
C PRO A 336 21.40 5.71 9.97
N ALA A 337 20.11 6.00 9.86
CA ALA A 337 19.38 6.80 10.85
C ALA A 337 19.31 6.13 12.23
N ALA A 338 19.33 4.80 12.29
CA ALA A 338 19.29 4.08 13.57
C ALA A 338 20.61 4.19 14.36
N GLU A 339 21.74 4.45 13.68
CA GLU A 339 23.07 4.55 14.31
C GLU A 339 23.38 5.96 14.79
N ARG A 340 22.59 6.94 14.41
CA ARG A 340 22.76 8.34 14.85
C ARG A 340 22.54 8.47 16.35
N LYS A 341 23.30 9.40 16.98
CA LYS A 341 23.25 9.65 18.41
C LYS A 341 22.20 10.69 18.82
N ASP A 342 21.80 11.54 17.88
CA ASP A 342 20.86 12.65 18.02
C ASP A 342 19.38 12.21 17.84
N GLN A 343 19.02 11.08 18.43
CA GLN A 343 17.67 10.52 18.42
C GLN A 343 16.69 11.45 19.15
N VAL A 344 15.52 11.69 18.54
CA VAL A 344 14.46 12.47 19.16
C VAL A 344 13.73 11.63 20.21
N GLN A 345 13.45 12.23 21.36
CA GLN A 345 12.74 11.57 22.47
C GLN A 345 11.30 11.21 22.07
N ASP A 346 10.78 10.08 22.56
CA ASP A 346 9.45 9.58 22.19
C ASP A 346 8.31 10.53 22.61
N CYS A 347 8.46 11.24 23.72
CA CYS A 347 7.48 12.26 24.13
C CYS A 347 7.38 13.41 23.11
N LYS A 348 8.50 13.85 22.52
CA LYS A 348 8.50 14.86 21.46
C LYS A 348 7.86 14.31 20.17
N LYS A 349 8.14 13.05 19.79
CA LYS A 349 7.49 12.41 18.64
C LYS A 349 5.98 12.35 18.84
N THR A 350 5.52 11.96 20.04
CA THR A 350 4.09 11.90 20.37
C THR A 350 3.43 13.27 20.23
N LEU A 351 4.06 14.31 20.75
CA LEU A 351 3.54 15.68 20.62
C LEU A 351 3.45 16.11 19.15
N ARG A 352 4.49 15.86 18.35
CA ARG A 352 4.50 16.21 16.93
C ARG A 352 3.46 15.43 16.12
N VAL A 353 3.21 14.16 16.46
CA VAL A 353 2.11 13.37 15.90
C VAL A 353 0.78 14.04 16.18
N GLN A 354 0.50 14.41 17.44
CA GLN A 354 -0.75 15.08 17.82
C GLN A 354 -0.97 16.40 17.06
N MET A 355 0.07 17.24 16.98
CA MET A 355 0.00 18.51 16.23
C MET A 355 -0.34 18.29 14.74
N LEU A 356 0.26 17.28 14.09
CA LEU A 356 -0.04 16.99 12.70
C LEU A 356 -1.39 16.28 12.51
N GLU A 357 -1.87 15.49 13.49
CA GLU A 357 -3.21 14.90 13.47
C GLU A 357 -4.29 15.99 13.52
N GLU A 358 -4.12 17.01 14.38
CA GLU A 358 -5.00 18.17 14.46
C GLU A 358 -4.99 18.96 13.13
N LEU A 359 -3.80 19.23 12.57
CA LEU A 359 -3.67 19.89 11.28
C LEU A 359 -4.32 19.07 10.16
N SER A 360 -4.08 17.76 10.12
CA SER A 360 -4.70 16.87 9.14
C SER A 360 -6.21 16.87 9.21
N ALA A 361 -6.78 16.86 10.42
CA ALA A 361 -8.22 16.93 10.64
C ALA A 361 -8.81 18.26 10.13
N GLN A 362 -8.13 19.38 10.41
CA GLN A 362 -8.53 20.69 9.90
C GLN A 362 -8.51 20.74 8.38
N LEU A 363 -7.39 20.37 7.76
CA LEU A 363 -7.23 20.40 6.30
C LEU A 363 -8.19 19.44 5.60
N HIS A 364 -8.48 18.28 6.20
CA HIS A 364 -9.48 17.36 5.69
C HIS A 364 -10.89 17.95 5.72
N ALA A 365 -11.26 18.64 6.80
CA ALA A 365 -12.55 19.33 6.89
C ALA A 365 -12.66 20.44 5.81
N GLU A 366 -11.61 21.22 5.59
CA GLU A 366 -11.56 22.24 4.54
C GLU A 366 -11.66 21.62 3.14
N PHE A 367 -11.00 20.48 2.91
CA PHE A 367 -11.10 19.71 1.65
C PHE A 367 -12.54 19.24 1.41
N LEU A 368 -13.21 18.67 2.41
CA LEU A 368 -14.60 18.23 2.29
C LEU A 368 -15.53 19.42 2.01
N GLU A 369 -15.37 20.53 2.72
CA GLU A 369 -16.17 21.75 2.53
C GLU A 369 -16.02 22.31 1.12
N SER A 370 -14.79 22.30 0.57
CA SER A 370 -14.50 22.81 -0.77
C SER A 370 -15.09 21.96 -1.91
N ASN A 371 -15.55 20.76 -1.62
CA ASN A 371 -16.21 19.85 -2.56
C ASN A 371 -17.72 19.80 -2.40
N LYS A 372 -18.33 20.51 -1.46
CA LYS A 372 -19.78 20.51 -1.30
C LYS A 372 -20.50 21.07 -2.52
N GLY A 373 -21.58 20.38 -2.90
CA GLY A 373 -22.39 20.73 -4.06
C GLY A 373 -21.79 20.31 -5.41
N VAL A 374 -20.62 19.71 -5.41
CA VAL A 374 -20.00 19.17 -6.64
C VAL A 374 -20.60 17.80 -6.96
N SER A 375 -20.92 17.55 -8.24
CA SER A 375 -21.31 16.23 -8.72
C SER A 375 -20.08 15.37 -8.97
N GLU A 376 -20.02 14.19 -8.37
CA GLU A 376 -18.93 13.23 -8.48
C GLU A 376 -19.42 11.81 -8.65
N GLN A 377 -18.63 11.00 -9.33
CA GLN A 377 -18.89 9.58 -9.50
C GLN A 377 -18.42 8.79 -8.29
N VAL A 378 -19.32 8.02 -7.68
CA VAL A 378 -19.05 7.19 -6.50
C VAL A 378 -19.14 5.71 -6.87
N LEU A 379 -18.11 4.97 -6.55
CA LEU A 379 -18.12 3.50 -6.58
C LEU A 379 -18.51 2.99 -5.19
N PHE A 380 -19.69 2.36 -5.08
CA PHE A 380 -20.18 1.82 -3.82
C PHE A 380 -19.62 0.42 -3.55
N GLU A 381 -19.21 0.19 -2.29
CA GLU A 381 -18.61 -1.06 -1.81
C GLU A 381 -19.66 -2.06 -1.32
N SER A 382 -19.28 -3.34 -1.27
CA SER A 382 -20.14 -4.45 -0.85
C SER A 382 -20.40 -4.56 0.65
N THR A 383 -19.97 -3.57 1.44
CA THR A 383 -20.05 -3.64 2.90
C THR A 383 -21.34 -3.04 3.42
N ASP A 384 -22.14 -3.84 4.14
CA ASP A 384 -23.22 -3.35 4.98
C ASP A 384 -22.71 -3.18 6.42
N ARG A 385 -22.72 -1.95 6.91
CA ARG A 385 -22.47 -1.66 8.31
C ARG A 385 -23.68 -0.93 8.91
N LYS A 386 -24.47 -1.66 9.69
CA LYS A 386 -25.66 -1.12 10.37
C LYS A 386 -26.71 -0.58 9.39
N GLY A 387 -26.94 -1.27 8.28
CA GLY A 387 -27.89 -0.84 7.24
C GLY A 387 -27.38 0.30 6.35
N MET A 388 -26.06 0.59 6.36
CA MET A 388 -25.43 1.60 5.53
C MET A 388 -24.36 0.98 4.64
N MET A 389 -24.28 1.46 3.41
CA MET A 389 -23.17 1.17 2.49
C MET A 389 -22.31 2.40 2.31
N GLU A 390 -21.05 2.18 2.00
CA GLU A 390 -20.05 3.22 1.75
C GLU A 390 -19.52 3.14 0.33
N GLY A 391 -19.15 4.27 -0.23
CA GLY A 391 -18.49 4.36 -1.52
C GLY A 391 -17.49 5.51 -1.54
N TYR A 392 -16.64 5.54 -2.58
CA TYR A 392 -15.63 6.57 -2.73
C TYR A 392 -15.74 7.28 -4.07
N THR A 393 -15.65 8.62 -4.03
CA THR A 393 -15.56 9.47 -5.22
C THR A 393 -14.22 9.29 -5.94
N GLY A 394 -14.09 9.89 -7.12
CA GLY A 394 -12.83 9.98 -7.86
C GLY A 394 -11.71 10.57 -7.02
N ASN A 395 -11.97 11.66 -6.31
CA ASN A 395 -11.04 12.33 -5.40
C ASN A 395 -11.07 11.81 -3.95
N TYR A 396 -11.49 10.56 -3.73
CA TYR A 396 -11.41 9.80 -2.49
C TYR A 396 -12.27 10.29 -1.32
N ILE A 397 -13.32 11.07 -1.58
CA ILE A 397 -14.32 11.42 -0.55
C ILE A 397 -15.20 10.20 -0.28
N ARG A 398 -15.38 9.88 1.00
CA ARG A 398 -16.25 8.78 1.43
C ARG A 398 -17.70 9.26 1.50
N ILE A 399 -18.58 8.58 0.77
CA ILE A 399 -20.02 8.80 0.76
C ILE A 399 -20.69 7.60 1.44
N SER A 400 -21.62 7.89 2.34
CA SER A 400 -22.43 6.88 3.04
C SER A 400 -23.90 7.06 2.70
N ARG A 401 -24.61 5.95 2.43
CA ARG A 401 -26.05 5.95 2.15
C ARG A 401 -26.70 4.67 2.69
N PRO A 402 -28.04 4.59 2.77
CA PRO A 402 -28.72 3.34 3.08
C PRO A 402 -28.29 2.21 2.14
N PHE A 403 -28.16 1.00 2.69
CA PHE A 403 -27.68 -0.16 1.96
C PHE A 403 -28.67 -0.54 0.85
N ASP A 404 -28.17 -0.65 -0.37
CA ASP A 404 -28.89 -1.13 -1.54
C ASP A 404 -28.00 -2.12 -2.31
N PRO A 405 -28.32 -3.43 -2.29
CA PRO A 405 -27.55 -4.44 -3.00
C PRO A 405 -27.40 -4.17 -4.50
N ALA A 406 -28.36 -3.46 -5.11
CA ALA A 406 -28.32 -3.13 -6.52
C ALA A 406 -27.24 -2.10 -6.88
N MET A 407 -26.67 -1.42 -5.90
CA MET A 407 -25.64 -0.40 -6.06
C MET A 407 -24.22 -0.94 -5.89
N ILE A 408 -24.06 -2.15 -5.37
CA ILE A 408 -22.75 -2.76 -5.14
C ILE A 408 -21.97 -2.87 -6.46
N GLY A 409 -20.74 -2.39 -6.49
CA GLY A 409 -19.87 -2.42 -7.66
C GLY A 409 -20.27 -1.48 -8.79
N LYS A 410 -21.31 -0.66 -8.60
CA LYS A 410 -21.73 0.35 -9.60
C LYS A 410 -21.10 1.70 -9.31
N ILE A 411 -20.80 2.40 -10.40
CA ILE A 411 -20.41 3.80 -10.39
C ILE A 411 -21.64 4.64 -10.67
N VAL A 412 -21.96 5.56 -9.79
CA VAL A 412 -23.13 6.44 -9.87
C VAL A 412 -22.80 7.88 -9.55
N ASP A 413 -23.47 8.82 -10.20
CA ASP A 413 -23.31 10.25 -9.91
C ASP A 413 -23.99 10.61 -8.59
N VAL A 414 -23.28 11.36 -7.75
CA VAL A 414 -23.75 11.82 -6.44
C VAL A 414 -23.30 13.27 -6.26
N ILE A 415 -24.19 14.11 -5.70
CA ILE A 415 -23.82 15.45 -5.24
C ILE A 415 -23.23 15.31 -3.83
N ILE A 416 -22.01 15.83 -3.61
CA ILE A 416 -21.26 15.80 -2.34
C ILE A 416 -21.88 16.76 -1.33
#